data_0b11bf8f80c567dc7bda00a8d75d5ecf
#
_entry.id   0b11bf8f80c567dc7bda00a8d75d5ecf
#
_cell.length_a   1.000
_cell.length_b   1.000
_cell.length_c   1.000
_cell.angle_alpha   90.00
_cell.angle_beta   90.00
_cell.angle_gamma   90.00
#
_symmetry.space_group_name_H-M   'P 1'
#
loop_
_entity.id
_entity.type
_entity.pdbx_description
1 polymer ?
#
loop_
_entity_poly.entity_id
_entity_poly.type
_entity_poly.pdbx_seq_one_letter_code
_entity_poly.pdbx_strand_id
1 'polypeptide(L)'
;MKTISKYVSVLLVAALCFTACDDWMNAGPEGATKTADQKSDAASQNPEAAAADISAIYAQFIQLYAGLGDLGYSRHNDFGYAAICMFTEAQGMDFVSPNIGYNWFGFSDWTAVRDNTLTTTSGLISHLLWNEYYKIIRACNTITEGVDRENPGTQLHALCQALAVRAFCYLQLAQLYQFTYSEATLQKPCVPIVREGMTAEQQEANPRATVEEVFKMIKEDLDFACAGLDGFVRADKGYVNQAVAFGLRARANLVMKNWAAAAEDADKALQLSGATPLSIEECGKPGFADNTAHNVIWANIIVETNDIVQTGIINWVSHMSSFYNDGYTSVAATRWISSGLYEEIAATDVRKGWWLDENLESPLLDAPGLSNMKEAIQSQEMPYQNVKFGTGDNSSSGMGAAAGDWILMRAEELILIKAEGLAKSGGDGAGVLANFVQTYRDPSYTVAQHGLGIEDEIWWQRRVELWGEGFAWGDIMRLEKDVDRSNSNNWPKAWASQGVKAGRNILLWRIPQSEIEANKGINEADNNPFEAL
;
A
#
# COMPACT_ATOMS: atom_id res chain seq x y z
N MET A 1 -17.27 53.65 60.84
CA MET A 1 -16.04 53.21 60.17
C MET A 1 -15.84 51.72 60.03
N LYS A 2 -16.34 50.83 60.91
CA LYS A 2 -16.16 49.39 60.80
C LYS A 2 -17.01 48.72 59.71
N THR A 3 -18.12 49.30 59.25
CA THR A 3 -19.02 48.74 58.26
C THR A 3 -18.57 49.00 56.82
N ILE A 4 -17.95 50.12 56.53
CA ILE A 4 -17.42 50.50 55.22
C ILE A 4 -16.20 49.67 54.87
N SER A 5 -15.35 49.30 55.83
CA SER A 5 -14.18 48.44 55.66
C SER A 5 -14.55 47.02 55.20
N LYS A 6 -15.71 46.47 55.62
CA LYS A 6 -16.15 45.11 55.20
C LYS A 6 -16.62 45.07 53.74
N TYR A 7 -17.26 46.11 53.24
CA TYR A 7 -17.72 46.15 51.85
C TYR A 7 -16.59 46.43 50.86
N VAL A 8 -15.57 47.21 51.28
CA VAL A 8 -14.37 47.43 50.45
C VAL A 8 -13.54 46.15 50.35
N SER A 9 -13.43 45.36 51.42
CA SER A 9 -12.73 44.06 51.36
C SER A 9 -13.45 43.02 50.50
N VAL A 10 -14.79 43.01 50.49
CA VAL A 10 -15.57 42.10 49.65
C VAL A 10 -15.52 42.49 48.16
N LEU A 11 -15.50 43.81 47.87
CA LEU A 11 -15.33 44.31 46.49
C LEU A 11 -13.92 44.05 45.94
N LEU A 12 -12.88 44.11 46.77
CA LEU A 12 -11.50 43.81 46.36
C LEU A 12 -11.33 42.29 46.09
N VAL A 13 -11.94 41.42 46.89
CA VAL A 13 -11.93 39.97 46.66
C VAL A 13 -12.73 39.59 45.43
N ALA A 14 -13.87 40.24 45.16
CA ALA A 14 -14.66 40.02 43.93
C ALA A 14 -13.90 40.52 42.68
N ALA A 15 -13.16 41.62 42.74
CA ALA A 15 -12.36 42.12 41.62
C ALA A 15 -11.15 41.20 41.30
N LEU A 16 -10.57 40.53 42.29
CA LEU A 16 -9.48 39.55 42.10
C LEU A 16 -9.97 38.21 41.52
N CYS A 17 -11.25 37.88 41.72
CA CYS A 17 -11.83 36.67 41.11
C CYS A 17 -12.13 36.84 39.62
N PHE A 18 -12.33 38.06 39.12
CA PHE A 18 -12.61 38.28 37.69
C PHE A 18 -11.35 38.35 36.81
N THR A 19 -10.17 38.64 37.39
CA THR A 19 -8.90 38.63 36.64
C THR A 19 -8.24 37.23 36.61
N ALA A 20 -8.65 36.31 37.50
CA ALA A 20 -8.10 34.94 37.54
C ALA A 20 -8.79 33.98 36.56
N CYS A 21 -9.96 34.35 35.98
CA CYS A 21 -10.68 33.48 35.04
C CYS A 21 -10.22 33.62 33.59
N ASP A 22 -9.62 34.75 33.20
CA ASP A 22 -9.15 34.95 31.83
C ASP A 22 -7.86 34.14 31.53
N ASP A 23 -6.96 34.06 32.50
CA ASP A 23 -5.73 33.25 32.34
C ASP A 23 -5.98 31.75 32.36
N TRP A 24 -7.05 31.28 33.03
CA TRP A 24 -7.37 29.85 33.08
C TRP A 24 -8.13 29.38 31.85
N MET A 25 -8.90 30.23 31.18
CA MET A 25 -9.57 29.92 29.90
C MET A 25 -8.62 30.05 28.72
N ASN A 26 -7.52 30.78 28.84
CA ASN A 26 -6.46 30.93 27.85
C ASN A 26 -5.20 30.12 28.17
N ALA A 27 -5.19 29.35 29.26
CA ALA A 27 -4.12 28.40 29.52
C ALA A 27 -4.21 27.28 28.46
N GLY A 28 -3.25 27.24 27.55
CA GLY A 28 -3.04 26.13 26.67
C GLY A 28 -2.86 24.84 27.50
N PRO A 29 -3.07 23.67 26.94
CA PRO A 29 -3.00 22.41 27.68
C PRO A 29 -1.63 22.24 28.32
N GLU A 30 -1.58 22.44 29.66
CA GLU A 30 -0.42 22.11 30.47
C GLU A 30 -0.39 20.61 30.68
N GLY A 31 0.45 19.90 29.92
CA GLY A 31 0.57 18.45 30.03
C GLY A 31 1.40 17.83 28.91
N ALA A 32 1.40 16.51 28.84
CA ALA A 32 2.16 15.74 27.85
C ALA A 32 1.63 15.91 26.40
N THR A 33 0.48 16.57 26.20
CA THR A 33 -0.14 16.77 24.87
C THR A 33 0.17 18.17 24.36
N LYS A 34 0.93 18.28 23.28
CA LYS A 34 1.18 19.54 22.57
C LYS A 34 0.04 19.84 21.60
N THR A 35 -0.34 21.12 21.44
CA THR A 35 -1.24 21.56 20.36
C THR A 35 -0.54 21.45 19.01
N ALA A 36 -1.32 21.51 17.91
CA ALA A 36 -0.76 21.51 16.55
C ALA A 36 0.25 22.66 16.36
N ASP A 37 -0.08 23.87 16.83
CA ASP A 37 0.81 25.03 16.78
C ASP A 37 2.10 24.80 17.58
N GLN A 38 2.00 24.25 18.80
CA GLN A 38 3.18 23.93 19.62
C GLN A 38 4.06 22.85 18.98
N LYS A 39 3.46 21.90 18.25
CA LYS A 39 4.22 20.89 17.49
C LYS A 39 4.89 21.52 16.28
N SER A 40 4.18 22.34 15.52
CA SER A 40 4.72 23.06 14.37
C SER A 40 5.86 23.98 14.77
N ASP A 41 5.71 24.75 15.86
CA ASP A 41 6.77 25.61 16.40
C ASP A 41 8.00 24.79 16.86
N ALA A 42 7.78 23.66 17.51
CA ALA A 42 8.87 22.78 17.93
C ALA A 42 9.59 22.15 16.72
N ALA A 43 8.87 21.70 15.70
CA ALA A 43 9.42 21.15 14.47
C ALA A 43 10.17 22.20 13.64
N SER A 44 9.68 23.45 13.62
CA SER A 44 10.35 24.55 12.92
C SER A 44 11.71 24.92 13.54
N GLN A 45 11.87 24.68 14.84
CA GLN A 45 13.08 25.01 15.61
C GLN A 45 14.00 23.80 15.82
N ASN A 46 13.51 22.57 15.64
CA ASN A 46 14.25 21.35 15.91
C ASN A 46 14.03 20.30 14.80
N PRO A 47 15.04 20.08 13.92
CA PRO A 47 14.96 19.05 12.87
C PRO A 47 14.71 17.63 13.40
N GLU A 48 15.13 17.29 14.62
CA GLU A 48 14.87 15.97 15.22
C GLU A 48 13.39 15.75 15.55
N ALA A 49 12.67 16.82 15.93
CA ALA A 49 11.23 16.76 16.16
C ALA A 49 10.48 16.50 14.84
N ALA A 50 10.87 17.18 13.76
CA ALA A 50 10.31 16.96 12.42
C ALA A 50 10.60 15.53 11.92
N ALA A 51 11.78 14.99 12.17
CA ALA A 51 12.13 13.60 11.83
C ALA A 51 11.32 12.58 12.62
N ALA A 52 11.02 12.83 13.90
CA ALA A 52 10.19 11.95 14.72
C ALA A 52 8.73 11.91 14.22
N ASP A 53 8.18 13.05 13.81
CA ASP A 53 6.82 13.12 13.27
C ASP A 53 6.70 12.36 11.93
N ILE A 54 7.71 12.44 11.07
CA ILE A 54 7.78 11.66 9.82
C ILE A 54 7.87 10.15 10.09
N SER A 55 8.67 9.72 11.07
CA SER A 55 8.77 8.31 11.45
C SER A 55 7.42 7.74 11.90
N ALA A 56 6.58 8.57 12.54
CA ALA A 56 5.24 8.17 12.95
C ALA A 56 4.31 7.87 11.76
N ILE A 57 4.47 8.54 10.60
CA ILE A 57 3.72 8.19 9.38
C ILE A 57 4.09 6.79 8.91
N TYR A 58 5.39 6.50 8.79
CA TYR A 58 5.85 5.20 8.28
C TYR A 58 5.50 4.05 9.23
N ALA A 59 5.46 4.30 10.54
CA ALA A 59 5.02 3.32 11.52
C ALA A 59 3.56 2.87 11.32
N GLN A 60 2.69 3.73 10.74
CA GLN A 60 1.30 3.33 10.46
C GLN A 60 1.22 2.18 9.44
N PHE A 61 2.15 2.11 8.46
CA PHE A 61 2.15 1.04 7.45
C PHE A 61 2.39 -0.37 8.01
N ILE A 62 2.95 -0.47 9.22
CA ILE A 62 3.32 -1.74 9.87
C ILE A 62 2.71 -1.85 11.29
N GLN A 63 1.68 -1.07 11.58
CA GLN A 63 1.05 -1.05 12.90
C GLN A 63 0.12 -2.26 13.07
N LEU A 64 0.26 -2.97 14.20
CA LEU A 64 -0.62 -4.05 14.59
C LEU A 64 -2.03 -3.51 14.91
N TYR A 65 -3.05 -4.13 14.32
CA TYR A 65 -4.48 -3.78 14.48
C TYR A 65 -4.82 -2.33 14.12
N ALA A 66 -4.07 -1.74 13.18
CA ALA A 66 -4.30 -0.35 12.76
C ALA A 66 -5.68 -0.17 12.10
N GLY A 67 -6.12 -1.17 11.33
CA GLY A 67 -7.38 -1.11 10.60
C GLY A 67 -8.63 -1.34 11.46
N LEU A 68 -8.57 -2.23 12.46
CA LEU A 68 -9.74 -2.73 13.20
C LEU A 68 -9.68 -2.50 14.72
N GLY A 69 -8.55 -2.07 15.25
CA GLY A 69 -8.37 -1.90 16.70
C GLY A 69 -9.29 -0.87 17.33
N ASP A 70 -9.69 0.15 16.59
CA ASP A 70 -10.68 1.17 17.00
C ASP A 70 -12.08 0.60 17.22
N LEU A 71 -12.41 -0.51 16.55
CA LEU A 71 -13.64 -1.28 16.77
C LEU A 71 -13.48 -2.37 17.84
N GLY A 72 -12.31 -2.47 18.48
CA GLY A 72 -12.02 -3.48 19.51
C GLY A 72 -11.72 -4.87 18.94
N TYR A 73 -11.41 -5.01 17.66
CA TYR A 73 -11.05 -6.30 17.06
C TYR A 73 -9.53 -6.48 17.01
N SER A 74 -9.09 -7.71 17.35
CA SER A 74 -7.69 -8.17 17.21
C SER A 74 -7.66 -9.30 16.20
N ARG A 75 -7.59 -8.96 14.90
CA ARG A 75 -7.62 -9.93 13.82
C ARG A 75 -6.23 -10.19 13.27
N HIS A 76 -5.95 -11.44 12.91
CA HIS A 76 -4.62 -11.85 12.43
C HIS A 76 -4.32 -11.45 10.97
N ASN A 77 -5.27 -10.84 10.30
CA ASN A 77 -5.10 -10.21 8.98
C ASN A 77 -5.10 -8.67 9.04
N ASP A 78 -4.78 -8.09 10.21
CA ASP A 78 -4.67 -6.65 10.43
C ASP A 78 -3.26 -6.33 10.95
N PHE A 79 -2.32 -6.16 10.02
CA PHE A 79 -0.91 -5.87 10.24
C PHE A 79 -0.38 -4.78 9.30
N GLY A 80 -1.25 -3.86 8.91
CA GLY A 80 -0.92 -2.69 8.10
C GLY A 80 -0.98 -2.94 6.59
N TYR A 81 -0.24 -2.15 5.82
CA TYR A 81 -0.36 -2.07 4.36
C TYR A 81 -0.15 -3.42 3.63
N ALA A 82 0.76 -4.27 4.10
CA ALA A 82 0.99 -5.58 3.50
C ALA A 82 -0.27 -6.47 3.52
N ALA A 83 -1.09 -6.36 4.58
CA ALA A 83 -2.38 -7.04 4.65
C ALA A 83 -3.35 -6.56 3.56
N ILE A 84 -3.39 -5.24 3.30
CA ILE A 84 -4.21 -4.67 2.23
C ILE A 84 -3.78 -5.22 0.86
N CYS A 85 -2.46 -5.28 0.60
CA CYS A 85 -1.94 -5.86 -0.63
C CYS A 85 -2.41 -7.30 -0.83
N MET A 86 -2.36 -8.13 0.21
CA MET A 86 -2.82 -9.51 0.13
C MET A 86 -4.34 -9.62 -0.13
N PHE A 87 -5.17 -8.75 0.47
CA PHE A 87 -6.60 -8.72 0.17
C PHE A 87 -6.88 -8.34 -1.27
N THR A 88 -6.21 -7.31 -1.78
CA THR A 88 -6.43 -6.83 -3.15
C THR A 88 -5.89 -7.81 -4.20
N GLU A 89 -4.75 -8.46 -3.97
CA GLU A 89 -4.25 -9.54 -4.81
C GLU A 89 -5.25 -10.70 -4.92
N ALA A 90 -5.85 -11.13 -3.80
CA ALA A 90 -6.81 -12.22 -3.76
C ALA A 90 -8.11 -11.93 -4.53
N GLN A 91 -8.43 -10.67 -4.82
CA GLN A 91 -9.57 -10.30 -5.66
C GLN A 91 -9.26 -10.41 -7.16
N GLY A 92 -8.01 -10.53 -7.55
CA GLY A 92 -7.56 -10.70 -8.94
C GLY A 92 -7.78 -12.11 -9.50
N MET A 93 -7.02 -12.42 -10.54
CA MET A 93 -7.09 -13.69 -11.25
C MET A 93 -5.84 -14.58 -11.10
N ASP A 94 -4.75 -14.03 -10.57
CA ASP A 94 -3.45 -14.71 -10.57
C ASP A 94 -3.00 -15.21 -9.20
N PHE A 95 -3.54 -14.63 -8.12
CA PHE A 95 -3.18 -14.94 -6.75
C PHE A 95 -4.27 -15.79 -6.10
N VAL A 96 -4.04 -17.10 -6.05
CA VAL A 96 -4.99 -18.05 -5.47
C VAL A 96 -4.79 -18.12 -3.97
N SER A 97 -5.82 -17.70 -3.22
CA SER A 97 -5.87 -17.75 -1.77
C SER A 97 -7.08 -18.58 -1.32
N PRO A 98 -6.99 -19.91 -1.34
CA PRO A 98 -8.11 -20.78 -1.05
C PRO A 98 -8.51 -20.70 0.43
N ASN A 99 -9.78 -20.91 0.73
CA ASN A 99 -10.28 -20.95 2.10
C ASN A 99 -10.01 -22.34 2.74
N ILE A 100 -8.73 -22.64 2.96
CA ILE A 100 -8.25 -23.87 3.60
C ILE A 100 -7.33 -23.55 4.77
N GLY A 101 -7.19 -24.44 5.70
CA GLY A 101 -6.39 -24.23 6.91
C GLY A 101 -6.88 -23.03 7.71
N TYR A 102 -5.96 -22.32 8.32
CA TYR A 102 -6.23 -21.05 9.05
C TYR A 102 -6.02 -19.83 8.15
N ASN A 103 -6.58 -19.86 6.93
CA ASN A 103 -6.40 -18.77 5.96
C ASN A 103 -7.26 -17.56 6.28
N TRP A 104 -6.65 -16.49 6.77
CA TRP A 104 -7.29 -15.20 7.06
C TRP A 104 -7.57 -14.34 5.81
N PHE A 105 -7.11 -14.75 4.62
CA PHE A 105 -7.24 -14.06 3.34
C PHE A 105 -8.07 -14.84 2.32
N GLY A 106 -8.92 -15.75 2.78
CA GLY A 106 -9.77 -16.61 1.93
C GLY A 106 -11.03 -15.92 1.36
N PHE A 107 -10.94 -14.64 0.97
CA PHE A 107 -12.08 -13.84 0.48
C PHE A 107 -12.00 -13.60 -1.05
N SER A 108 -11.50 -14.56 -1.79
CA SER A 108 -11.33 -14.44 -3.25
C SER A 108 -12.64 -14.47 -4.06
N ASP A 109 -13.78 -14.56 -3.39
CA ASP A 109 -15.13 -14.59 -4.00
C ASP A 109 -15.83 -13.22 -4.05
N TRP A 110 -15.06 -12.13 -3.88
CA TRP A 110 -15.53 -10.73 -3.83
C TRP A 110 -16.49 -10.39 -2.68
N THR A 111 -16.75 -11.27 -1.71
CA THR A 111 -17.61 -10.94 -0.56
C THR A 111 -17.10 -9.73 0.21
N ALA A 112 -15.78 -9.62 0.42
CA ALA A 112 -15.18 -8.49 1.10
C ALA A 112 -15.33 -7.17 0.34
N VAL A 113 -15.29 -7.19 -0.98
CA VAL A 113 -15.47 -5.99 -1.82
C VAL A 113 -16.91 -5.47 -1.75
N ARG A 114 -17.88 -6.38 -1.73
CA ARG A 114 -19.32 -6.08 -1.75
C ARG A 114 -19.92 -5.74 -0.40
N ASP A 115 -19.34 -6.26 0.68
CA ASP A 115 -19.87 -6.11 2.03
C ASP A 115 -19.27 -4.87 2.70
N ASN A 116 -20.12 -4.07 3.34
CA ASN A 116 -19.67 -2.89 4.09
C ASN A 116 -20.17 -2.87 5.53
N THR A 117 -20.78 -3.96 6.00
CA THR A 117 -21.39 -4.03 7.33
C THR A 117 -20.36 -4.41 8.40
N LEU A 118 -20.44 -3.79 9.57
CA LEU A 118 -19.52 -4.11 10.69
C LEU A 118 -19.86 -5.42 11.42
N THR A 119 -20.94 -6.08 11.05
CA THR A 119 -21.39 -7.32 11.69
C THR A 119 -20.84 -8.59 11.04
N THR A 120 -20.20 -8.46 9.87
CA THR A 120 -19.65 -9.58 9.11
C THR A 120 -18.12 -9.51 9.03
N THR A 121 -17.49 -10.67 8.90
CA THR A 121 -16.03 -10.75 8.73
C THR A 121 -15.57 -10.06 7.43
N SER A 122 -16.34 -10.18 6.35
CA SER A 122 -16.04 -9.55 5.06
C SER A 122 -16.21 -8.03 5.12
N GLY A 123 -17.23 -7.53 5.78
CA GLY A 123 -17.44 -6.09 5.93
C GLY A 123 -16.41 -5.42 6.85
N LEU A 124 -15.87 -6.15 7.82
CA LEU A 124 -14.73 -5.66 8.61
C LEU A 124 -13.48 -5.41 7.73
N ILE A 125 -13.31 -6.13 6.63
CA ILE A 125 -12.20 -5.88 5.69
C ILE A 125 -12.40 -4.56 4.94
N SER A 126 -13.64 -4.23 4.55
CA SER A 126 -13.94 -2.90 3.97
C SER A 126 -13.59 -1.77 4.94
N HIS A 127 -13.90 -1.94 6.23
CA HIS A 127 -13.51 -0.98 7.28
C HIS A 127 -11.97 -0.92 7.42
N LEU A 128 -11.29 -2.08 7.45
CA LEU A 128 -9.83 -2.14 7.56
C LEU A 128 -9.14 -1.34 6.46
N LEU A 129 -9.50 -1.58 5.19
CA LEU A 129 -8.88 -0.88 4.06
C LEU A 129 -9.10 0.62 4.11
N TRP A 130 -10.33 1.05 4.40
CA TRP A 130 -10.69 2.46 4.50
C TRP A 130 -9.93 3.15 5.63
N ASN A 131 -10.01 2.59 6.82
CA ASN A 131 -9.48 3.16 8.04
C ASN A 131 -7.94 3.26 8.02
N GLU A 132 -7.25 2.24 7.50
CA GLU A 132 -5.79 2.25 7.37
C GLU A 132 -5.30 3.45 6.55
N TYR A 133 -5.84 3.65 5.34
CA TYR A 133 -5.43 4.78 4.51
C TYR A 133 -5.78 6.13 5.13
N TYR A 134 -6.97 6.27 5.74
CA TYR A 134 -7.35 7.54 6.36
C TYR A 134 -6.57 7.84 7.64
N LYS A 135 -6.11 6.83 8.39
CA LYS A 135 -5.17 7.03 9.52
C LYS A 135 -3.83 7.56 9.02
N ILE A 136 -3.28 7.00 7.95
CA ILE A 136 -2.04 7.48 7.34
C ILE A 136 -2.24 8.92 6.82
N ILE A 137 -3.32 9.21 6.11
CA ILE A 137 -3.67 10.56 5.62
C ILE A 137 -3.74 11.55 6.79
N ARG A 138 -4.38 11.17 7.90
CA ARG A 138 -4.46 12.00 9.10
C ARG A 138 -3.09 12.29 9.69
N ALA A 139 -2.21 11.29 9.77
CA ALA A 139 -0.84 11.47 10.22
C ALA A 139 -0.06 12.43 9.30
N CYS A 140 -0.24 12.32 7.97
CA CYS A 140 0.33 13.26 7.00
C CYS A 140 -0.18 14.68 7.23
N ASN A 141 -1.50 14.85 7.39
CA ASN A 141 -2.11 16.15 7.61
C ASN A 141 -1.64 16.82 8.91
N THR A 142 -1.32 16.06 9.95
CA THR A 142 -0.74 16.58 11.20
C THR A 142 0.63 17.26 10.95
N ILE A 143 1.40 16.79 9.99
CA ILE A 143 2.70 17.41 9.63
C ILE A 143 2.47 18.61 8.71
N THR A 144 1.52 18.52 7.78
CA THR A 144 1.27 19.61 6.83
C THR A 144 0.52 20.78 7.45
N GLU A 145 -0.15 20.56 8.58
CA GLU A 145 -0.88 21.60 9.32
C GLU A 145 0.08 22.64 9.89
N GLY A 146 -0.20 23.92 9.61
CA GLY A 146 0.60 25.03 10.10
C GLY A 146 1.92 25.28 9.35
N VAL A 147 2.24 24.48 8.33
CA VAL A 147 3.42 24.73 7.48
C VAL A 147 3.06 25.62 6.30
N ASP A 148 3.72 26.77 6.19
CA ASP A 148 3.61 27.63 5.02
C ASP A 148 4.31 26.97 3.82
N ARG A 149 3.53 26.53 2.82
CA ARG A 149 4.07 25.87 1.61
C ARG A 149 4.92 26.80 0.75
N GLU A 150 4.74 28.12 0.83
CA GLU A 150 5.56 29.08 0.09
C GLU A 150 6.91 29.31 0.78
N ASN A 151 6.95 29.17 2.11
CA ASN A 151 8.16 29.39 2.92
C ASN A 151 8.34 28.27 3.97
N PRO A 152 8.50 27.01 3.58
CA PRO A 152 8.49 25.87 4.52
C PRO A 152 9.75 25.79 5.40
N GLY A 153 10.81 26.52 5.07
CA GLY A 153 12.05 26.57 5.86
C GLY A 153 12.64 25.18 6.14
N THR A 154 12.95 24.90 7.39
CA THR A 154 13.51 23.62 7.84
C THR A 154 12.52 22.44 7.75
N GLN A 155 11.23 22.73 7.59
CA GLN A 155 10.17 21.70 7.49
C GLN A 155 9.95 21.20 6.05
N LEU A 156 10.65 21.76 5.06
CA LEU A 156 10.46 21.42 3.64
C LEU A 156 10.47 19.91 3.38
N HIS A 157 11.50 19.21 3.85
CA HIS A 157 11.63 17.77 3.55
C HIS A 157 10.59 16.91 4.28
N ALA A 158 10.20 17.30 5.50
CA ALA A 158 9.13 16.63 6.24
C ALA A 158 7.78 16.84 5.54
N LEU A 159 7.49 18.08 5.14
CA LEU A 159 6.30 18.42 4.34
C LEU A 159 6.24 17.61 3.04
N CYS A 160 7.33 17.57 2.27
CA CYS A 160 7.39 16.84 1.00
C CYS A 160 7.13 15.34 1.18
N GLN A 161 7.71 14.72 2.20
CA GLN A 161 7.48 13.31 2.51
C GLN A 161 6.03 13.05 2.91
N ALA A 162 5.45 13.88 3.78
CA ALA A 162 4.05 13.77 4.18
C ALA A 162 3.10 13.90 2.97
N LEU A 163 3.34 14.88 2.08
CA LEU A 163 2.57 15.07 0.86
C LEU A 163 2.67 13.88 -0.08
N ALA A 164 3.87 13.33 -0.30
CA ALA A 164 4.08 12.17 -1.15
C ALA A 164 3.35 10.91 -0.62
N VAL A 165 3.39 10.67 0.70
CA VAL A 165 2.68 9.57 1.34
C VAL A 165 1.17 9.79 1.30
N ARG A 166 0.68 11.01 1.50
CA ARG A 166 -0.74 11.35 1.36
C ARG A 166 -1.25 11.07 -0.06
N ALA A 167 -0.50 11.51 -1.07
CA ALA A 167 -0.80 11.24 -2.46
C ALA A 167 -0.82 9.73 -2.78
N PHE A 168 0.11 8.95 -2.22
CA PHE A 168 0.10 7.50 -2.31
C PHE A 168 -1.20 6.91 -1.77
N CYS A 169 -1.63 7.30 -0.56
CA CYS A 169 -2.87 6.81 0.03
C CYS A 169 -4.10 7.14 -0.82
N TYR A 170 -4.21 8.38 -1.33
CA TYR A 170 -5.32 8.77 -2.20
C TYR A 170 -5.30 8.07 -3.55
N LEU A 171 -4.13 7.77 -4.10
CA LEU A 171 -4.00 6.98 -5.33
C LEU A 171 -4.53 5.55 -5.13
N GLN A 172 -4.24 4.92 -3.99
CA GLN A 172 -4.77 3.61 -3.65
C GLN A 172 -6.30 3.65 -3.45
N LEU A 173 -6.79 4.59 -2.65
CA LEU A 173 -8.22 4.80 -2.42
C LEU A 173 -8.99 5.04 -3.73
N ALA A 174 -8.46 5.86 -4.63
CA ALA A 174 -9.12 6.14 -5.91
C ALA A 174 -9.31 4.87 -6.74
N GLN A 175 -8.33 3.97 -6.75
CA GLN A 175 -8.39 2.70 -7.50
C GLN A 175 -9.27 1.63 -6.83
N LEU A 176 -9.57 1.77 -5.55
CA LEU A 176 -10.46 0.86 -4.82
C LEU A 176 -11.93 1.30 -4.94
N TYR A 177 -12.20 2.59 -4.86
CA TYR A 177 -13.55 3.12 -4.69
C TYR A 177 -14.14 3.77 -5.94
N GLN A 178 -13.38 3.85 -7.06
CA GLN A 178 -13.93 4.30 -8.34
C GLN A 178 -13.21 3.61 -9.51
N PHE A 179 -13.85 3.60 -10.67
CA PHE A 179 -13.26 3.11 -11.93
C PHE A 179 -12.14 4.03 -12.41
N THR A 180 -11.39 3.55 -13.41
CA THR A 180 -10.19 4.22 -13.91
C THR A 180 -10.43 5.69 -14.29
N TYR A 181 -9.37 6.50 -14.17
CA TYR A 181 -9.35 7.89 -14.60
C TYR A 181 -9.61 8.00 -16.11
N SER A 182 -10.72 8.65 -16.49
CA SER A 182 -11.14 8.86 -17.88
C SER A 182 -12.15 9.99 -17.94
N GLU A 183 -12.38 10.56 -19.12
CA GLU A 183 -13.41 11.60 -19.32
C GLU A 183 -14.79 11.18 -18.76
N ALA A 184 -15.14 9.90 -18.88
CA ALA A 184 -16.41 9.36 -18.39
C ALA A 184 -16.49 9.28 -16.87
N THR A 185 -15.36 9.29 -16.17
CA THR A 185 -15.29 9.13 -14.71
C THR A 185 -14.86 10.38 -13.97
N LEU A 186 -14.29 11.39 -14.61
CA LEU A 186 -13.76 12.61 -13.96
C LEU A 186 -14.74 13.22 -12.96
N GLN A 187 -16.03 13.31 -13.31
CA GLN A 187 -17.07 13.89 -12.47
C GLN A 187 -17.80 12.86 -11.59
N LYS A 188 -17.37 11.60 -11.58
CA LYS A 188 -17.94 10.59 -10.70
C LYS A 188 -17.42 10.76 -9.27
N PRO A 189 -18.25 10.47 -8.25
CA PRO A 189 -17.83 10.53 -6.86
C PRO A 189 -16.75 9.46 -6.58
N CYS A 190 -15.63 9.89 -6.01
CA CYS A 190 -14.49 9.05 -5.65
C CYS A 190 -14.49 8.80 -4.13
N VAL A 191 -13.72 9.56 -3.38
CA VAL A 191 -13.60 9.47 -1.91
C VAL A 191 -13.56 10.86 -1.29
N PRO A 192 -13.91 11.03 -0.01
CA PRO A 192 -13.76 12.31 0.67
C PRO A 192 -12.29 12.76 0.70
N ILE A 193 -12.06 14.04 0.43
CA ILE A 193 -10.74 14.64 0.63
C ILE A 193 -10.67 15.25 2.02
N VAL A 194 -9.78 14.74 2.87
CA VAL A 194 -9.45 15.32 4.17
C VAL A 194 -8.13 16.07 4.03
N ARG A 195 -8.19 17.39 4.24
CA ARG A 195 -7.03 18.29 4.17
C ARG A 195 -6.68 18.83 5.55
N GLU A 196 -5.47 19.31 5.66
CA GLU A 196 -5.03 20.13 6.78
C GLU A 196 -5.95 21.36 7.00
N GLY A 197 -6.17 21.74 8.25
CA GLY A 197 -6.96 22.94 8.61
C GLY A 197 -8.48 22.78 8.50
N MET A 198 -9.00 21.59 8.13
CA MET A 198 -10.45 21.34 8.16
C MET A 198 -10.97 21.30 9.59
N THR A 199 -12.05 22.05 9.86
CA THR A 199 -12.75 21.98 11.17
C THR A 199 -13.42 20.63 11.38
N ALA A 200 -13.77 20.31 12.64
CA ALA A 200 -14.51 19.10 12.96
C ALA A 200 -15.84 19.01 12.17
N GLU A 201 -16.58 20.11 12.06
CA GLU A 201 -17.84 20.18 11.30
C GLU A 201 -17.64 19.91 9.82
N GLN A 202 -16.53 20.41 9.24
CA GLN A 202 -16.17 20.13 7.83
C GLN A 202 -15.79 18.67 7.61
N GLN A 203 -15.13 18.03 8.58
CA GLN A 203 -14.81 16.62 8.52
C GLN A 203 -16.05 15.74 8.70
N GLU A 204 -16.95 16.09 9.64
CA GLU A 204 -18.22 15.37 9.86
C GLU A 204 -19.21 15.45 8.70
N ALA A 205 -19.08 16.43 7.80
CA ALA A 205 -19.99 16.64 6.66
C ALA A 205 -19.19 16.73 5.35
N ASN A 206 -18.24 15.80 5.15
CA ASN A 206 -17.32 15.78 4.03
C ASN A 206 -17.80 14.81 2.93
N PRO A 207 -18.44 15.28 1.85
CA PRO A 207 -18.93 14.41 0.79
C PRO A 207 -17.78 13.79 -0.01
N ARG A 208 -18.09 12.79 -0.82
CA ARG A 208 -17.17 12.25 -1.80
C ARG A 208 -16.76 13.34 -2.79
N ALA A 209 -15.47 13.60 -2.92
CA ALA A 209 -14.91 14.43 -3.98
C ALA A 209 -14.99 13.69 -5.32
N THR A 210 -14.93 14.42 -6.41
CA THR A 210 -14.86 13.83 -7.75
C THR A 210 -13.48 13.19 -8.01
N VAL A 211 -13.42 12.29 -8.99
CA VAL A 211 -12.15 11.72 -9.47
C VAL A 211 -11.18 12.84 -9.86
N GLU A 212 -11.66 13.86 -10.59
CA GLU A 212 -10.84 15.00 -11.01
C GLU A 212 -10.21 15.73 -9.81
N GLU A 213 -11.00 16.02 -8.77
CA GLU A 213 -10.52 16.71 -7.57
C GLU A 213 -9.48 15.88 -6.81
N VAL A 214 -9.72 14.56 -6.66
CA VAL A 214 -8.77 13.65 -5.99
C VAL A 214 -7.45 13.58 -6.77
N PHE A 215 -7.48 13.38 -8.09
CA PHE A 215 -6.26 13.29 -8.89
C PHE A 215 -5.55 14.64 -9.04
N LYS A 216 -6.28 15.75 -9.02
CA LYS A 216 -5.68 17.08 -8.94
C LYS A 216 -4.84 17.23 -7.66
N MET A 217 -5.38 16.85 -6.51
CA MET A 217 -4.66 16.89 -5.24
C MET A 217 -3.44 15.95 -5.24
N ILE A 218 -3.60 14.71 -5.73
CA ILE A 218 -2.50 13.75 -5.86
C ILE A 218 -1.35 14.38 -6.67
N LYS A 219 -1.70 15.00 -7.80
CA LYS A 219 -0.70 15.64 -8.66
C LYS A 219 -0.02 16.82 -7.99
N GLU A 220 -0.78 17.72 -7.36
CA GLU A 220 -0.26 18.88 -6.63
C GLU A 220 0.73 18.46 -5.51
N ASP A 221 0.37 17.45 -4.72
CA ASP A 221 1.20 16.93 -3.64
C ASP A 221 2.50 16.29 -4.18
N LEU A 222 2.41 15.50 -5.25
CA LEU A 222 3.58 14.85 -5.85
C LEU A 222 4.49 15.83 -6.61
N ASP A 223 3.93 16.83 -7.29
CA ASP A 223 4.72 17.86 -7.95
C ASP A 223 5.53 18.66 -6.93
N PHE A 224 4.91 19.01 -5.78
CA PHE A 224 5.59 19.68 -4.69
C PHE A 224 6.71 18.81 -4.09
N ALA A 225 6.42 17.53 -3.82
CA ALA A 225 7.37 16.59 -3.27
C ALA A 225 8.57 16.34 -4.20
N CYS A 226 8.33 16.14 -5.49
CA CYS A 226 9.39 15.94 -6.48
C CYS A 226 10.34 17.14 -6.57
N ALA A 227 9.81 18.35 -6.45
CA ALA A 227 10.62 19.58 -6.47
C ALA A 227 11.36 19.79 -5.14
N GLY A 228 10.68 19.65 -4.01
CA GLY A 228 11.22 20.00 -2.69
C GLY A 228 12.17 18.96 -2.09
N LEU A 229 12.24 17.74 -2.63
CA LEU A 229 13.18 16.70 -2.19
C LEU A 229 14.48 16.69 -3.00
N ASP A 230 14.74 17.69 -3.82
CA ASP A 230 16.00 17.79 -4.53
C ASP A 230 17.19 17.87 -3.55
N GLY A 231 18.18 16.99 -3.75
CA GLY A 231 19.34 16.88 -2.87
C GLY A 231 19.07 16.32 -1.46
N PHE A 232 17.84 15.97 -1.12
CA PHE A 232 17.53 15.35 0.17
C PHE A 232 18.12 13.94 0.28
N VAL A 233 18.92 13.73 1.34
CA VAL A 233 19.49 12.43 1.69
C VAL A 233 18.68 11.83 2.85
N ARG A 234 17.98 10.74 2.58
CA ARG A 234 17.20 9.98 3.59
C ARG A 234 18.09 9.11 4.47
N ALA A 235 17.62 8.79 5.68
CA ALA A 235 18.33 7.91 6.62
C ALA A 235 18.45 6.48 6.09
N ASP A 236 17.37 5.95 5.52
CA ASP A 236 17.27 4.59 4.97
C ASP A 236 16.19 4.51 3.89
N LYS A 237 15.95 3.32 3.34
CA LYS A 237 14.94 3.10 2.29
C LYS A 237 13.49 3.10 2.79
N GLY A 238 13.24 3.24 4.08
CA GLY A 238 11.90 3.43 4.65
C GLY A 238 11.32 4.82 4.38
N TYR A 239 12.17 5.82 4.18
CA TYR A 239 11.76 7.20 3.98
C TYR A 239 11.61 7.55 2.49
N VAL A 240 10.68 8.46 2.18
CA VAL A 240 10.52 9.01 0.84
C VAL A 240 11.64 10.01 0.56
N ASN A 241 12.37 9.79 -0.53
CA ASN A 241 13.30 10.74 -1.14
C ASN A 241 12.80 11.15 -2.53
N GLN A 242 13.57 11.94 -3.26
CA GLN A 242 13.19 12.42 -4.59
C GLN A 242 12.93 11.26 -5.57
N ALA A 243 13.72 10.18 -5.51
CA ALA A 243 13.50 9.01 -6.38
C ALA A 243 12.14 8.34 -6.11
N VAL A 244 11.76 8.17 -4.84
CA VAL A 244 10.45 7.63 -4.47
C VAL A 244 9.32 8.56 -4.90
N ALA A 245 9.47 9.87 -4.71
CA ALA A 245 8.46 10.85 -5.14
C ALA A 245 8.21 10.80 -6.65
N PHE A 246 9.26 10.73 -7.48
CA PHE A 246 9.13 10.53 -8.92
C PHE A 246 8.48 9.19 -9.27
N GLY A 247 8.85 8.10 -8.59
CA GLY A 247 8.22 6.79 -8.77
C GLY A 247 6.72 6.79 -8.43
N LEU A 248 6.30 7.46 -7.37
CA LEU A 248 4.89 7.65 -7.02
C LEU A 248 4.17 8.52 -8.07
N ARG A 249 4.83 9.56 -8.59
CA ARG A 249 4.26 10.38 -9.66
C ARG A 249 4.16 9.62 -10.98
N ALA A 250 5.10 8.71 -11.26
CA ALA A 250 5.01 7.79 -12.39
C ALA A 250 3.79 6.87 -12.29
N ARG A 251 3.51 6.29 -11.10
CA ARG A 251 2.28 5.52 -10.85
C ARG A 251 1.02 6.36 -11.08
N ALA A 252 0.97 7.58 -10.54
CA ALA A 252 -0.17 8.48 -10.71
C ALA A 252 -0.37 8.86 -12.19
N ASN A 253 0.70 9.22 -12.90
CA ASN A 253 0.66 9.53 -14.33
C ASN A 253 0.21 8.33 -15.18
N LEU A 254 0.60 7.10 -14.80
CA LEU A 254 0.15 5.88 -15.47
C LEU A 254 -1.37 5.69 -15.34
N VAL A 255 -1.93 5.89 -14.14
CA VAL A 255 -3.38 5.83 -13.90
C VAL A 255 -4.12 6.95 -14.64
N MET A 256 -3.57 8.16 -14.66
CA MET A 256 -4.13 9.31 -15.39
C MET A 256 -3.97 9.22 -16.92
N LYS A 257 -3.34 8.15 -17.43
CA LYS A 257 -3.05 7.96 -18.86
C LYS A 257 -2.12 9.05 -19.44
N ASN A 258 -1.32 9.69 -18.58
CA ASN A 258 -0.26 10.63 -18.98
C ASN A 258 1.01 9.85 -19.34
N TRP A 259 0.94 9.06 -20.42
CA TRP A 259 1.89 8.01 -20.75
C TRP A 259 3.34 8.46 -20.83
N ALA A 260 3.61 9.54 -21.57
CA ALA A 260 4.97 10.09 -21.71
C ALA A 260 5.53 10.54 -20.36
N ALA A 261 4.73 11.25 -19.55
CA ALA A 261 5.13 11.70 -18.22
C ALA A 261 5.38 10.52 -17.26
N ALA A 262 4.58 9.45 -17.37
CA ALA A 262 4.81 8.24 -16.58
C ALA A 262 6.17 7.59 -16.89
N ALA A 263 6.52 7.54 -18.19
CA ALA A 263 7.82 6.99 -18.62
C ALA A 263 9.00 7.88 -18.18
N GLU A 264 8.86 9.20 -18.29
CA GLU A 264 9.88 10.17 -17.87
C GLU A 264 10.12 10.13 -16.36
N ASP A 265 9.04 10.11 -15.55
CA ASP A 265 9.13 10.04 -14.10
C ASP A 265 9.72 8.71 -13.63
N ALA A 266 9.35 7.59 -14.26
CA ALA A 266 9.92 6.27 -13.95
C ALA A 266 11.42 6.23 -14.27
N ASP A 267 11.83 6.77 -15.41
CA ASP A 267 13.25 6.88 -15.79
C ASP A 267 14.03 7.77 -14.81
N LYS A 268 13.45 8.90 -14.42
CA LYS A 268 14.04 9.81 -13.43
C LYS A 268 14.21 9.15 -12.06
N ALA A 269 13.20 8.38 -11.61
CA ALA A 269 13.27 7.64 -10.36
C ALA A 269 14.37 6.57 -10.38
N LEU A 270 14.53 5.83 -11.49
CA LEU A 270 15.61 4.87 -11.68
C LEU A 270 16.98 5.55 -11.64
N GLN A 271 17.17 6.66 -12.35
CA GLN A 271 18.42 7.42 -12.36
C GLN A 271 18.80 7.94 -10.97
N LEU A 272 17.84 8.51 -10.24
CA LEU A 272 18.06 9.09 -8.91
C LEU A 272 18.32 8.03 -7.83
N SER A 273 17.67 6.87 -7.93
CA SER A 273 17.85 5.78 -6.97
C SER A 273 19.13 4.99 -7.21
N GLY A 274 19.60 4.91 -8.45
CA GLY A 274 20.67 4.00 -8.86
C GLY A 274 20.31 2.52 -8.75
N ALA A 275 19.02 2.21 -8.49
CA ALA A 275 18.56 0.83 -8.37
C ALA A 275 18.58 0.11 -9.73
N THR A 276 18.94 -1.15 -9.70
CA THR A 276 18.99 -2.03 -10.89
C THR A 276 18.24 -3.33 -10.61
N PRO A 277 17.65 -3.99 -11.62
CA PRO A 277 16.93 -5.25 -11.41
C PRO A 277 17.83 -6.34 -10.84
N LEU A 278 17.25 -7.26 -10.08
CA LEU A 278 17.92 -8.49 -9.67
C LEU A 278 18.34 -9.29 -10.91
N SER A 279 19.56 -9.83 -10.87
CA SER A 279 20.06 -10.74 -11.90
C SER A 279 19.29 -12.07 -11.94
N ILE A 280 19.47 -12.86 -12.99
CA ILE A 280 18.89 -14.21 -13.09
C ILE A 280 19.34 -15.09 -11.90
N GLU A 281 20.60 -14.99 -11.48
CA GLU A 281 21.12 -15.76 -10.33
C GLU A 281 20.43 -15.34 -9.01
N GLU A 282 20.25 -14.05 -8.79
CA GLU A 282 19.57 -13.54 -7.60
C GLU A 282 18.09 -13.90 -7.59
N CYS A 283 17.41 -13.88 -8.75
CA CYS A 283 16.04 -14.35 -8.89
C CYS A 283 15.87 -15.87 -8.69
N GLY A 284 16.94 -16.64 -8.82
CA GLY A 284 16.98 -18.07 -8.55
C GLY A 284 17.03 -18.44 -7.05
N LYS A 285 16.77 -17.49 -6.16
CA LYS A 285 16.71 -17.67 -4.70
C LYS A 285 15.44 -17.03 -4.15
N PRO A 286 14.88 -17.52 -3.02
CA PRO A 286 13.82 -16.79 -2.31
C PRO A 286 14.32 -15.40 -1.92
N GLY A 287 13.46 -14.39 -2.06
CA GLY A 287 13.89 -13.01 -1.81
C GLY A 287 12.72 -12.10 -1.46
N PHE A 288 12.82 -10.83 -1.87
CA PHE A 288 11.77 -9.81 -1.73
C PHE A 288 11.36 -9.51 -0.27
N ALA A 289 12.27 -9.75 0.68
CA ALA A 289 12.09 -9.54 2.11
C ALA A 289 13.24 -8.71 2.75
N ASP A 290 14.12 -8.11 1.94
CA ASP A 290 15.30 -7.38 2.38
C ASP A 290 15.38 -6.01 1.67
N ASN A 291 15.24 -4.93 2.44
CA ASN A 291 15.32 -3.56 1.92
C ASN A 291 16.72 -3.21 1.41
N THR A 292 17.77 -3.93 1.83
CA THR A 292 19.16 -3.64 1.43
C THR A 292 19.46 -4.07 0.00
N ALA A 293 18.62 -4.95 -0.60
CA ALA A 293 18.79 -5.40 -1.98
C ALA A 293 18.86 -4.21 -2.95
N HIS A 294 19.75 -4.33 -3.96
CA HIS A 294 20.09 -3.21 -4.84
C HIS A 294 18.95 -2.78 -5.78
N ASN A 295 17.92 -3.62 -5.97
CA ASN A 295 16.74 -3.29 -6.74
C ASN A 295 15.68 -2.52 -5.93
N VAL A 296 15.76 -2.49 -4.60
CA VAL A 296 14.77 -1.86 -3.73
C VAL A 296 14.98 -0.35 -3.69
N ILE A 297 13.90 0.39 -3.92
CA ILE A 297 13.85 1.85 -3.90
C ILE A 297 13.13 2.35 -2.65
N TRP A 298 12.04 1.70 -2.22
CA TRP A 298 11.27 2.05 -1.05
C TRP A 298 10.71 0.79 -0.39
N ALA A 299 10.73 0.72 0.94
CA ALA A 299 10.26 -0.43 1.71
C ALA A 299 9.71 -0.03 3.07
N ASN A 300 8.80 -0.81 3.61
CA ASN A 300 8.52 -0.84 5.04
C ASN A 300 9.61 -1.65 5.71
N ILE A 301 10.49 -1.00 6.46
CA ILE A 301 11.57 -1.65 7.20
C ILE A 301 10.99 -2.23 8.48
N ILE A 302 11.08 -3.55 8.61
CA ILE A 302 10.49 -4.31 9.71
C ILE A 302 11.62 -4.90 10.55
N VAL A 303 11.57 -4.63 11.86
CA VAL A 303 12.58 -5.11 12.82
C VAL A 303 11.94 -6.01 13.87
N GLU A 304 12.75 -6.86 14.49
CA GLU A 304 12.28 -7.84 15.48
C GLU A 304 11.44 -7.24 16.62
N THR A 305 11.68 -5.98 16.99
CA THR A 305 10.95 -5.29 18.07
C THR A 305 9.60 -4.73 17.66
N ASN A 306 9.22 -4.78 16.38
CA ASN A 306 7.89 -4.34 15.96
C ASN A 306 6.79 -5.26 16.49
N ASP A 307 5.67 -4.69 16.92
CA ASP A 307 4.56 -5.44 17.50
C ASP A 307 4.05 -6.56 16.59
N ILE A 308 3.99 -6.32 15.28
CA ILE A 308 3.58 -7.33 14.29
C ILE A 308 4.52 -8.54 14.29
N VAL A 309 5.82 -8.34 14.52
CA VAL A 309 6.82 -9.42 14.61
C VAL A 309 6.71 -10.11 15.96
N GLN A 310 6.55 -9.36 17.05
CA GLN A 310 6.46 -9.89 18.41
C GLN A 310 5.26 -10.84 18.63
N THR A 311 4.23 -10.77 17.78
CA THR A 311 3.14 -11.78 17.79
C THR A 311 3.60 -13.14 17.26
N GLY A 312 4.67 -13.22 16.49
CA GLY A 312 5.15 -14.39 15.76
C GLY A 312 4.34 -14.73 14.51
N ILE A 313 3.03 -14.42 14.49
CA ILE A 313 2.09 -14.90 13.45
C ILE A 313 1.29 -13.79 12.75
N ILE A 314 1.22 -12.57 13.31
CA ILE A 314 0.42 -11.47 12.74
C ILE A 314 1.33 -10.55 11.95
N ASN A 315 1.93 -11.08 10.89
CA ASN A 315 2.82 -10.38 9.98
C ASN A 315 2.72 -10.99 8.58
N TRP A 316 3.23 -10.28 7.59
CA TRP A 316 3.12 -10.72 6.19
C TRP A 316 3.93 -11.99 5.89
N VAL A 317 5.09 -12.19 6.54
CA VAL A 317 5.93 -13.39 6.35
C VAL A 317 5.15 -14.65 6.73
N SER A 318 4.44 -14.60 7.86
CA SER A 318 3.58 -15.69 8.35
C SER A 318 2.49 -16.10 7.35
N HIS A 319 1.97 -15.14 6.56
CA HIS A 319 0.87 -15.38 5.64
C HIS A 319 1.32 -15.61 4.19
N MET A 320 2.57 -15.30 3.86
CA MET A 320 3.04 -15.25 2.48
C MET A 320 4.24 -16.17 2.21
N SER A 321 5.24 -16.18 3.11
CA SER A 321 6.45 -16.98 2.92
C SER A 321 6.19 -18.46 3.21
N SER A 322 6.38 -19.30 2.21
CA SER A 322 6.29 -20.75 2.37
C SER A 322 7.42 -21.35 3.22
N PHE A 323 8.43 -20.54 3.55
CA PHE A 323 9.60 -20.96 4.32
C PHE A 323 9.48 -20.71 5.82
N TYR A 324 8.40 -20.07 6.29
CA TYR A 324 8.24 -19.70 7.68
C TYR A 324 7.41 -20.73 8.45
N ASN A 325 8.07 -21.52 9.31
CA ASN A 325 7.47 -22.64 10.05
C ASN A 325 6.56 -22.22 11.21
N ASP A 326 6.76 -21.05 11.79
CA ASP A 326 5.96 -20.57 12.92
C ASP A 326 4.67 -19.85 12.45
N GLY A 327 4.48 -19.70 11.12
CA GLY A 327 3.41 -18.93 10.52
C GLY A 327 2.20 -19.72 10.03
N TYR A 328 1.25 -19.01 9.43
CA TYR A 328 0.02 -19.59 8.85
C TYR A 328 0.30 -20.44 7.63
N THR A 329 1.36 -20.17 6.88
CA THR A 329 1.75 -20.99 5.73
C THR A 329 2.13 -22.41 6.14
N SER A 330 2.68 -22.61 7.34
CA SER A 330 3.02 -23.93 7.88
C SER A 330 1.80 -24.79 8.27
N VAL A 331 0.61 -24.20 8.34
CA VAL A 331 -0.66 -24.89 8.63
C VAL A 331 -1.63 -24.81 7.44
N ALA A 332 -1.09 -25.00 6.25
CA ALA A 332 -1.78 -25.09 4.96
C ALA A 332 -2.43 -23.79 4.45
N ALA A 333 -2.19 -22.63 5.06
CA ALA A 333 -2.68 -21.35 4.56
C ALA A 333 -1.72 -20.74 3.52
N THR A 334 -1.31 -21.51 2.53
CA THR A 334 -0.35 -21.12 1.49
C THR A 334 -0.98 -20.29 0.38
N ARG A 335 -0.16 -19.64 -0.44
CA ARG A 335 -0.55 -18.82 -1.60
C ARG A 335 -0.03 -19.47 -2.87
N TRP A 336 -0.86 -19.51 -3.91
CA TRP A 336 -0.52 -20.16 -5.15
C TRP A 336 -0.65 -19.20 -6.32
N ILE A 337 0.16 -19.38 -7.36
CA ILE A 337 -0.11 -18.76 -8.64
C ILE A 337 -1.27 -19.49 -9.32
N SER A 338 -2.06 -18.79 -10.11
CA SER A 338 -3.02 -19.39 -11.04
C SER A 338 -2.30 -20.35 -11.98
N SER A 339 -2.76 -21.59 -12.08
CA SER A 339 -2.13 -22.59 -12.97
C SER A 339 -2.12 -22.12 -14.43
N GLY A 340 -3.15 -21.39 -14.88
CA GLY A 340 -3.18 -20.85 -16.23
C GLY A 340 -2.04 -19.86 -16.50
N LEU A 341 -1.76 -18.94 -15.56
CA LEU A 341 -0.62 -18.04 -15.72
C LEU A 341 0.72 -18.78 -15.62
N TYR A 342 0.84 -19.72 -14.68
CA TYR A 342 2.06 -20.51 -14.51
C TYR A 342 2.47 -21.27 -15.78
N GLU A 343 1.50 -21.89 -16.46
CA GLU A 343 1.75 -22.66 -17.68
C GLU A 343 2.23 -21.78 -18.85
N GLU A 344 1.83 -20.52 -18.88
CA GLU A 344 2.26 -19.56 -19.90
C GLU A 344 3.73 -19.10 -19.70
N ILE A 345 4.33 -19.26 -18.49
CA ILE A 345 5.71 -18.89 -18.22
C ILE A 345 6.66 -19.89 -18.91
N ALA A 346 7.58 -19.39 -19.73
CA ALA A 346 8.55 -20.23 -20.42
C ALA A 346 9.46 -20.98 -19.43
N ALA A 347 9.86 -22.19 -19.79
CA ALA A 347 10.77 -23.00 -18.96
C ALA A 347 12.18 -22.37 -18.82
N THR A 348 12.55 -21.46 -19.71
CA THR A 348 13.82 -20.70 -19.69
C THR A 348 13.75 -19.45 -18.83
N ASP A 349 12.53 -19.02 -18.44
CA ASP A 349 12.34 -17.87 -17.57
C ASP A 349 12.59 -18.26 -16.11
N VAL A 350 13.55 -17.60 -15.47
CA VAL A 350 13.92 -17.88 -14.07
C VAL A 350 12.75 -17.72 -13.11
N ARG A 351 11.77 -16.85 -13.43
CA ARG A 351 10.61 -16.61 -12.58
C ARG A 351 9.68 -17.82 -12.49
N LYS A 352 9.73 -18.77 -13.45
CA LYS A 352 8.97 -20.01 -13.34
C LYS A 352 9.32 -20.79 -12.07
N GLY A 353 10.57 -20.67 -11.60
CA GLY A 353 11.01 -21.22 -10.33
C GLY A 353 10.47 -20.53 -9.07
N TRP A 354 9.75 -19.39 -9.18
CA TRP A 354 9.14 -18.73 -8.02
C TRP A 354 7.94 -19.46 -7.44
N TRP A 355 7.49 -20.53 -8.11
CA TRP A 355 6.40 -21.40 -7.66
C TRP A 355 6.78 -22.86 -7.86
N LEU A 356 6.18 -23.72 -7.05
CA LEU A 356 6.27 -25.18 -7.26
C LEU A 356 5.51 -25.55 -8.53
N ASP A 357 6.00 -26.53 -9.27
CA ASP A 357 5.28 -27.13 -10.37
C ASP A 357 4.19 -28.12 -9.90
N GLU A 358 3.57 -28.86 -10.82
CA GLU A 358 2.57 -29.89 -10.51
C GLU A 358 3.17 -31.08 -9.75
N ASN A 359 4.49 -31.30 -9.84
CA ASN A 359 5.25 -32.36 -9.17
C ASN A 359 5.86 -31.88 -7.84
N LEU A 360 5.55 -30.64 -7.38
CA LEU A 360 6.08 -30.02 -6.17
C LEU A 360 7.57 -29.71 -6.24
N GLU A 361 8.07 -29.44 -7.44
CA GLU A 361 9.48 -29.13 -7.70
C GLU A 361 9.66 -27.66 -8.09
N SER A 362 10.79 -27.07 -7.69
CA SER A 362 11.28 -25.77 -8.16
C SER A 362 12.79 -25.73 -8.05
N PRO A 363 13.50 -25.25 -9.09
CA PRO A 363 14.95 -25.09 -9.06
C PRO A 363 15.41 -24.13 -7.95
N LEU A 364 14.54 -23.24 -7.50
CA LEU A 364 14.81 -22.29 -6.43
C LEU A 364 15.06 -23.00 -5.08
N LEU A 365 14.44 -24.16 -4.85
CA LEU A 365 14.63 -24.97 -3.64
C LEU A 365 16.02 -25.61 -3.56
N ASP A 366 16.76 -25.69 -4.65
CA ASP A 366 18.11 -26.22 -4.70
C ASP A 366 19.19 -25.14 -4.53
N ALA A 367 18.79 -23.89 -4.30
CA ALA A 367 19.73 -22.79 -4.07
C ALA A 367 20.58 -23.04 -2.81
N PRO A 368 21.88 -22.71 -2.85
CA PRO A 368 22.78 -22.93 -1.70
C PRO A 368 22.29 -22.21 -0.43
N GLY A 369 22.35 -22.88 0.71
CA GLY A 369 21.96 -22.33 2.02
C GLY A 369 20.51 -22.51 2.40
N LEU A 370 19.67 -23.13 1.55
CA LEU A 370 18.24 -23.30 1.78
C LEU A 370 17.82 -24.68 2.32
N SER A 371 18.76 -25.54 2.72
CA SER A 371 18.43 -26.91 3.17
C SER A 371 17.39 -26.95 4.29
N ASN A 372 17.52 -26.09 5.30
CA ASN A 372 16.56 -26.00 6.40
C ASN A 372 15.21 -25.43 5.95
N MET A 373 15.20 -24.53 4.98
CA MET A 373 14.00 -23.93 4.42
C MET A 373 13.24 -24.92 3.52
N LYS A 374 13.98 -25.73 2.76
CA LYS A 374 13.40 -26.83 1.95
C LYS A 374 12.64 -27.84 2.80
N GLU A 375 13.21 -28.23 3.96
CA GLU A 375 12.52 -29.12 4.91
C GLU A 375 11.23 -28.49 5.48
N ALA A 376 11.20 -27.18 5.65
CA ALA A 376 10.03 -26.45 6.13
C ALA A 376 8.84 -26.56 5.18
N ILE A 377 9.07 -26.54 3.87
CA ILE A 377 8.02 -26.63 2.85
C ILE A 377 7.46 -28.05 2.74
N GLN A 378 8.30 -29.08 2.83
CA GLN A 378 7.97 -30.47 2.48
C GLN A 378 6.78 -31.08 3.25
N SER A 379 6.35 -30.50 4.36
CA SER A 379 5.19 -30.96 5.12
C SER A 379 3.84 -30.38 4.64
N GLN A 380 3.86 -29.37 3.78
CA GLN A 380 2.70 -28.54 3.41
C GLN A 380 2.63 -28.22 1.90
N GLU A 381 3.38 -28.96 1.08
CA GLU A 381 3.52 -28.69 -0.33
C GLU A 381 2.19 -28.80 -1.08
N MET A 382 1.90 -27.78 -1.88
CA MET A 382 0.78 -27.76 -2.81
C MET A 382 1.28 -27.34 -4.20
N PRO A 383 0.78 -27.94 -5.28
CA PRO A 383 1.09 -27.49 -6.63
C PRO A 383 0.85 -25.99 -6.79
N TYR A 384 1.77 -25.32 -7.48
CA TYR A 384 1.73 -23.87 -7.74
C TYR A 384 1.91 -22.98 -6.52
N GLN A 385 2.29 -23.55 -5.37
CA GLN A 385 2.60 -22.81 -4.15
C GLN A 385 3.81 -21.87 -4.37
N ASN A 386 3.71 -20.63 -3.88
CA ASN A 386 4.78 -19.69 -4.03
C ASN A 386 5.99 -20.02 -3.14
N VAL A 387 7.17 -19.90 -3.72
CA VAL A 387 8.49 -19.94 -3.08
C VAL A 387 9.32 -18.70 -3.43
N LYS A 388 8.66 -17.67 -3.98
CA LYS A 388 9.24 -16.37 -4.31
C LYS A 388 9.71 -15.61 -3.08
N PHE A 389 8.86 -15.56 -2.04
CA PHE A 389 9.10 -14.71 -0.87
C PHE A 389 9.88 -15.47 0.21
N GLY A 390 11.05 -14.93 0.55
CA GLY A 390 11.89 -15.40 1.64
C GLY A 390 11.38 -15.00 3.03
N THR A 391 12.25 -15.16 4.01
CA THR A 391 12.08 -14.70 5.40
C THR A 391 13.08 -13.59 5.70
N GLY A 392 12.94 -12.89 6.81
CA GLY A 392 13.78 -11.73 7.12
C GLY A 392 15.28 -12.01 7.23
N ASP A 393 15.65 -13.16 7.83
CA ASP A 393 17.04 -13.54 8.06
C ASP A 393 17.45 -14.85 7.35
N ASN A 394 16.62 -15.31 6.40
CA ASN A 394 16.77 -16.59 5.71
C ASN A 394 16.74 -17.82 6.63
N SER A 395 16.21 -17.70 7.85
CA SER A 395 15.88 -18.84 8.70
C SER A 395 14.41 -19.24 8.54
N SER A 396 14.03 -20.43 9.03
CA SER A 396 12.66 -20.94 8.91
C SER A 396 11.77 -20.64 10.12
N SER A 397 12.32 -20.05 11.18
CA SER A 397 11.56 -19.78 12.42
C SER A 397 12.19 -18.65 13.24
N GLY A 398 11.44 -18.16 14.23
CA GLY A 398 11.88 -17.11 15.13
C GLY A 398 11.58 -15.69 14.65
N MET A 399 11.93 -14.71 15.48
CA MET A 399 11.61 -13.30 15.23
C MET A 399 12.41 -12.71 14.06
N GLY A 400 13.66 -13.13 13.87
CA GLY A 400 14.46 -12.72 12.72
C GLY A 400 13.84 -13.15 11.39
N ALA A 401 13.32 -14.39 11.32
CA ALA A 401 12.60 -14.87 10.15
C ALA A 401 11.30 -14.07 9.90
N ALA A 402 10.56 -13.74 10.96
CA ALA A 402 9.32 -12.96 10.86
C ALA A 402 9.54 -11.47 10.52
N ALA A 403 10.77 -10.95 10.68
CA ALA A 403 11.12 -9.54 10.47
C ALA A 403 11.49 -9.21 9.01
N GLY A 404 10.87 -9.89 8.04
CA GLY A 404 11.05 -9.57 6.62
C GLY A 404 10.45 -8.22 6.27
N ASP A 405 11.20 -7.41 5.49
CA ASP A 405 10.73 -6.12 4.99
C ASP A 405 9.66 -6.27 3.93
N TRP A 406 8.69 -5.33 3.88
CA TRP A 406 7.73 -5.27 2.79
C TRP A 406 8.16 -4.25 1.74
N ILE A 407 8.43 -4.72 0.52
CA ILE A 407 8.93 -3.87 -0.55
C ILE A 407 7.77 -3.07 -1.16
N LEU A 408 7.89 -1.75 -1.17
CA LEU A 408 6.88 -0.81 -1.67
C LEU A 408 7.16 -0.33 -3.11
N MET A 409 8.45 -0.30 -3.50
CA MET A 409 8.89 0.13 -4.83
C MET A 409 10.24 -0.47 -5.16
N ARG A 410 10.40 -1.01 -6.36
CA ARG A 410 11.63 -1.59 -6.86
C ARG A 410 11.89 -1.28 -8.34
N ALA A 411 13.12 -1.46 -8.80
CA ALA A 411 13.56 -1.07 -10.13
C ALA A 411 12.72 -1.70 -11.24
N GLU A 412 12.37 -2.97 -11.11
CA GLU A 412 11.63 -3.73 -12.12
C GLU A 412 10.24 -3.15 -12.39
N GLU A 413 9.55 -2.70 -11.35
CA GLU A 413 8.27 -2.01 -11.49
C GLU A 413 8.41 -0.74 -12.34
N LEU A 414 9.42 0.09 -12.02
CA LEU A 414 9.65 1.36 -12.73
C LEU A 414 10.05 1.13 -14.19
N ILE A 415 10.81 0.08 -14.48
CA ILE A 415 11.14 -0.31 -15.86
C ILE A 415 9.86 -0.71 -16.62
N LEU A 416 8.96 -1.45 -15.99
CA LEU A 416 7.69 -1.84 -16.59
C LEU A 416 6.74 -0.65 -16.78
N ILE A 417 6.72 0.33 -15.84
CA ILE A 417 6.02 1.61 -16.04
C ILE A 417 6.62 2.38 -17.22
N LYS A 418 7.95 2.48 -17.32
CA LYS A 418 8.64 3.12 -18.43
C LYS A 418 8.29 2.46 -19.76
N ALA A 419 8.33 1.11 -19.82
CA ALA A 419 7.97 0.37 -21.02
C ALA A 419 6.53 0.64 -21.46
N GLU A 420 5.58 0.60 -20.53
CA GLU A 420 4.16 0.88 -20.83
C GLU A 420 3.94 2.32 -21.27
N GLY A 421 4.50 3.28 -20.54
CA GLY A 421 4.39 4.70 -20.89
C GLY A 421 4.95 5.01 -22.28
N LEU A 422 6.11 4.45 -22.64
CA LEU A 422 6.69 4.60 -23.97
C LEU A 422 5.82 3.91 -25.04
N ALA A 423 5.38 2.66 -24.82
CA ALA A 423 4.55 1.95 -25.78
C ALA A 423 3.27 2.72 -26.12
N LYS A 424 2.61 3.27 -25.12
CA LYS A 424 1.35 4.01 -25.26
C LYS A 424 1.54 5.46 -25.77
N SER A 425 2.74 6.03 -25.69
CA SER A 425 3.06 7.36 -26.23
C SER A 425 3.80 7.34 -27.58
N GLY A 426 3.96 6.17 -28.18
CA GLY A 426 4.61 6.00 -29.50
C GLY A 426 6.14 5.91 -29.44
N GLY A 427 6.72 5.69 -28.25
CA GLY A 427 8.14 5.41 -28.05
C GLY A 427 8.48 3.92 -28.11
N ASP A 428 9.75 3.58 -27.86
CA ASP A 428 10.25 2.21 -27.90
C ASP A 428 10.03 1.45 -26.58
N GLY A 429 8.76 1.23 -26.21
CA GLY A 429 8.41 0.40 -25.06
C GLY A 429 8.78 -1.07 -25.25
N ALA A 430 8.72 -1.56 -26.49
CA ALA A 430 9.09 -2.94 -26.82
C ALA A 430 10.58 -3.20 -26.59
N GLY A 431 11.44 -2.28 -26.99
CA GLY A 431 12.89 -2.38 -26.75
C GLY A 431 13.24 -2.33 -25.27
N VAL A 432 12.57 -1.48 -24.48
CA VAL A 432 12.75 -1.43 -23.01
C VAL A 432 12.34 -2.74 -22.37
N LEU A 433 11.19 -3.31 -22.74
CA LEU A 433 10.71 -4.58 -22.23
C LEU A 433 11.65 -5.73 -22.60
N ALA A 434 12.03 -5.82 -23.90
CA ALA A 434 12.92 -6.88 -24.38
C ALA A 434 14.27 -6.86 -23.65
N ASN A 435 14.87 -5.68 -23.50
CA ASN A 435 16.13 -5.53 -22.79
C ASN A 435 16.02 -6.00 -21.32
N PHE A 436 14.94 -5.63 -20.63
CA PHE A 436 14.71 -6.04 -19.25
C PHE A 436 14.58 -7.56 -19.14
N VAL A 437 13.67 -8.15 -19.90
CA VAL A 437 13.37 -9.59 -19.76
C VAL A 437 14.57 -10.44 -20.23
N GLN A 438 15.19 -10.09 -21.36
CA GLN A 438 16.35 -10.83 -21.87
C GLN A 438 17.56 -10.78 -20.93
N THR A 439 17.79 -9.63 -20.29
CA THR A 439 18.97 -9.45 -19.44
C THR A 439 18.77 -10.09 -18.07
N TYR A 440 17.57 -10.01 -17.50
CA TYR A 440 17.34 -10.28 -16.08
C TYR A 440 16.38 -11.42 -15.79
N ARG A 441 15.69 -12.01 -16.82
CA ARG A 441 14.68 -13.06 -16.60
C ARG A 441 14.84 -14.25 -17.51
N ASP A 442 14.85 -14.04 -18.81
CA ASP A 442 14.92 -15.09 -19.84
C ASP A 442 15.73 -14.62 -21.06
N PRO A 443 16.97 -15.06 -21.22
CA PRO A 443 17.80 -14.69 -22.37
C PRO A 443 17.23 -15.07 -23.73
N SER A 444 16.26 -16.01 -23.78
CA SER A 444 15.60 -16.45 -25.01
C SER A 444 14.33 -15.67 -25.35
N TYR A 445 13.90 -14.76 -24.48
CA TYR A 445 12.66 -14.00 -24.60
C TYR A 445 12.56 -13.20 -25.90
N THR A 446 11.38 -13.19 -26.48
CA THR A 446 10.99 -12.27 -27.56
C THR A 446 9.65 -11.62 -27.21
N VAL A 447 9.46 -10.36 -27.60
CA VAL A 447 8.21 -9.61 -27.34
C VAL A 447 6.97 -10.28 -27.95
N ALA A 448 7.15 -11.09 -28.99
CA ALA A 448 6.06 -11.83 -29.64
C ALA A 448 5.80 -13.22 -29.01
N GLN A 449 6.46 -13.58 -27.91
CA GLN A 449 6.42 -14.92 -27.32
C GLN A 449 5.01 -15.42 -27.00
N HIS A 450 4.15 -14.54 -26.49
CA HIS A 450 2.77 -14.88 -26.12
C HIS A 450 1.75 -14.53 -27.22
N GLY A 451 2.19 -13.99 -28.36
CA GLY A 451 1.30 -13.57 -29.45
C GLY A 451 0.42 -12.37 -29.12
N LEU A 452 0.78 -11.61 -28.08
CA LEU A 452 0.06 -10.43 -27.60
C LEU A 452 0.52 -9.15 -28.30
N GLY A 453 -0.32 -8.12 -28.30
CA GLY A 453 0.12 -6.75 -28.57
C GLY A 453 1.05 -6.25 -27.45
N ILE A 454 1.91 -5.26 -27.76
CA ILE A 454 2.93 -4.80 -26.81
C ILE A 454 2.37 -4.36 -25.44
N GLU A 455 1.22 -3.69 -25.42
CA GLU A 455 0.58 -3.23 -24.18
C GLU A 455 0.11 -4.39 -23.31
N ASP A 456 -0.48 -5.42 -23.94
CA ASP A 456 -0.93 -6.63 -23.23
C ASP A 456 0.26 -7.50 -22.82
N GLU A 457 1.32 -7.53 -23.61
CA GLU A 457 2.57 -8.20 -23.25
C GLU A 457 3.23 -7.56 -22.01
N ILE A 458 3.29 -6.23 -21.96
CA ILE A 458 3.80 -5.51 -20.78
C ILE A 458 2.94 -5.83 -19.55
N TRP A 459 1.61 -5.85 -19.69
CA TRP A 459 0.72 -6.23 -18.60
C TRP A 459 0.93 -7.68 -18.16
N TRP A 460 1.11 -8.61 -19.10
CA TRP A 460 1.43 -10.00 -18.80
C TRP A 460 2.73 -10.10 -17.99
N GLN A 461 3.77 -9.37 -18.41
CA GLN A 461 5.04 -9.32 -17.70
C GLN A 461 4.89 -8.74 -16.28
N ARG A 462 4.03 -7.74 -16.09
CA ARG A 462 3.71 -7.18 -14.76
C ARG A 462 3.02 -8.20 -13.86
N ARG A 463 2.08 -8.99 -14.40
CA ARG A 463 1.36 -10.04 -13.65
C ARG A 463 2.31 -11.09 -13.08
N VAL A 464 3.33 -11.49 -13.82
CA VAL A 464 4.35 -12.45 -13.37
C VAL A 464 5.36 -11.79 -12.44
N GLU A 465 5.92 -10.66 -12.85
CA GLU A 465 7.00 -9.97 -12.12
C GLU A 465 6.55 -9.50 -10.74
N LEU A 466 5.40 -8.83 -10.67
CA LEU A 466 4.89 -8.17 -9.48
C LEU A 466 3.87 -9.01 -8.69
N TRP A 467 3.77 -10.30 -9.01
CA TRP A 467 2.85 -11.21 -8.35
C TRP A 467 3.02 -11.19 -6.83
N GLY A 468 1.91 -11.00 -6.12
CA GLY A 468 1.86 -11.00 -4.66
C GLY A 468 2.35 -9.72 -3.98
N GLU A 469 2.67 -8.65 -4.74
CA GLU A 469 3.23 -7.40 -4.22
C GLU A 469 2.19 -6.25 -4.12
N GLY A 470 0.89 -6.54 -4.39
CA GLY A 470 -0.20 -5.56 -4.23
C GLY A 470 -0.53 -4.74 -5.47
N PHE A 471 -0.05 -5.14 -6.65
CA PHE A 471 -0.25 -4.38 -7.89
C PHE A 471 -1.42 -4.86 -8.74
N ALA A 472 -1.83 -6.13 -8.61
CA ALA A 472 -2.78 -6.76 -9.52
C ALA A 472 -4.12 -6.01 -9.62
N TRP A 473 -4.69 -5.59 -8.48
CA TRP A 473 -5.97 -4.87 -8.47
C TRP A 473 -5.88 -3.53 -9.18
N GLY A 474 -4.86 -2.72 -8.89
CA GLY A 474 -4.63 -1.44 -9.54
C GLY A 474 -4.47 -1.58 -11.06
N ASP A 475 -3.74 -2.60 -11.51
CA ASP A 475 -3.55 -2.88 -12.94
C ASP A 475 -4.86 -3.33 -13.61
N ILE A 476 -5.64 -4.20 -12.98
CA ILE A 476 -6.97 -4.63 -13.46
C ILE A 476 -7.89 -3.41 -13.64
N MET A 477 -7.96 -2.55 -12.64
CA MET A 477 -8.85 -1.39 -12.65
C MET A 477 -8.42 -0.33 -13.68
N ARG A 478 -7.13 0.06 -13.71
CA ARG A 478 -6.66 1.11 -14.61
C ARG A 478 -6.62 0.68 -16.09
N LEU A 479 -6.41 -0.61 -16.36
CA LEU A 479 -6.38 -1.18 -17.70
C LEU A 479 -7.75 -1.70 -18.16
N GLU A 480 -8.77 -1.57 -17.32
CA GLU A 480 -10.15 -2.03 -17.60
C GLU A 480 -10.18 -3.50 -18.03
N LYS A 481 -9.43 -4.35 -17.31
CA LYS A 481 -9.35 -5.78 -17.61
C LYS A 481 -10.48 -6.57 -16.96
N ASP A 482 -10.96 -7.57 -17.67
CA ASP A 482 -11.81 -8.60 -17.09
C ASP A 482 -11.03 -9.41 -16.07
N VAL A 483 -11.66 -9.79 -14.97
CA VAL A 483 -11.13 -10.83 -14.08
C VAL A 483 -11.63 -12.16 -14.58
N ASP A 484 -10.74 -12.96 -15.17
CA ASP A 484 -11.08 -14.28 -15.71
C ASP A 484 -10.20 -15.36 -15.06
N ARG A 485 -10.82 -16.30 -14.38
CA ARG A 485 -10.19 -17.45 -13.70
C ARG A 485 -10.40 -18.77 -14.43
N SER A 486 -11.08 -18.75 -15.58
CA SER A 486 -11.54 -19.96 -16.28
C SER A 486 -10.42 -20.77 -16.92
N ASN A 487 -9.27 -20.14 -17.21
CA ASN A 487 -8.08 -20.79 -17.75
C ASN A 487 -7.25 -21.54 -16.70
N SER A 488 -7.70 -21.58 -15.46
CA SER A 488 -6.96 -22.12 -14.32
C SER A 488 -7.76 -23.23 -13.65
N ASN A 489 -7.10 -24.31 -13.26
CA ASN A 489 -7.71 -25.49 -12.62
C ASN A 489 -7.40 -25.61 -11.12
N ASN A 490 -6.61 -24.72 -10.55
CA ASN A 490 -6.29 -24.71 -9.11
C ASN A 490 -7.10 -23.69 -8.29
N TRP A 491 -8.02 -22.94 -8.88
CA TRP A 491 -9.01 -22.18 -8.14
C TRP A 491 -10.03 -23.12 -7.47
N PRO A 492 -10.54 -22.81 -6.25
CA PRO A 492 -11.67 -23.51 -5.68
C PRO A 492 -12.84 -23.56 -6.67
N LYS A 493 -13.49 -24.72 -6.79
CA LYS A 493 -14.55 -24.96 -7.83
C LYS A 493 -15.66 -23.89 -7.82
N ALA A 494 -16.00 -23.37 -6.64
CA ALA A 494 -17.01 -22.31 -6.51
C ALA A 494 -16.54 -20.97 -7.13
N TRP A 495 -15.24 -20.78 -7.35
CA TRP A 495 -14.64 -19.52 -7.82
C TRP A 495 -13.98 -19.64 -9.20
N ALA A 496 -13.69 -20.87 -9.65
CA ALA A 496 -13.03 -21.15 -10.93
C ALA A 496 -13.86 -20.70 -12.15
N SER A 497 -15.18 -20.76 -12.06
CA SER A 497 -16.11 -20.30 -13.10
C SER A 497 -16.50 -18.83 -12.94
N GLN A 498 -16.04 -18.16 -11.91
CA GLN A 498 -16.38 -16.77 -11.66
C GLN A 498 -15.48 -15.87 -12.49
N GLY A 499 -16.07 -15.25 -13.51
CA GLY A 499 -15.46 -14.16 -14.25
C GLY A 499 -16.26 -12.89 -14.03
N VAL A 500 -15.57 -11.77 -13.88
CA VAL A 500 -16.19 -10.46 -13.76
C VAL A 500 -15.70 -9.57 -14.89
N LYS A 501 -16.63 -9.04 -15.67
CA LYS A 501 -16.30 -8.10 -16.74
C LYS A 501 -15.87 -6.76 -16.17
N ALA A 502 -14.92 -6.11 -16.84
CA ALA A 502 -14.52 -4.75 -16.55
C ALA A 502 -15.74 -3.81 -16.48
N GLY A 503 -15.68 -2.83 -15.60
CA GLY A 503 -16.75 -1.83 -15.44
C GLY A 503 -17.97 -2.29 -14.63
N ARG A 504 -18.01 -3.55 -14.16
CA ARG A 504 -19.08 -3.98 -13.24
C ARG A 504 -18.84 -3.45 -11.82
N ASN A 505 -19.90 -2.96 -11.16
CA ASN A 505 -19.82 -2.38 -9.82
C ASN A 505 -19.30 -3.35 -8.76
N ILE A 506 -19.41 -4.64 -8.95
CA ILE A 506 -18.84 -5.67 -8.07
C ILE A 506 -17.31 -5.53 -7.90
N LEU A 507 -16.63 -4.82 -8.80
CA LEU A 507 -15.21 -4.51 -8.69
C LEU A 507 -14.91 -3.27 -7.84
N LEU A 508 -15.93 -2.50 -7.43
CA LEU A 508 -15.73 -1.32 -6.59
C LEU A 508 -15.95 -1.68 -5.12
N TRP A 509 -14.96 -1.38 -4.30
CA TRP A 509 -15.11 -1.48 -2.85
C TRP A 509 -16.21 -0.54 -2.37
N ARG A 510 -16.97 -0.99 -1.37
CA ARG A 510 -18.01 -0.18 -0.75
C ARG A 510 -17.44 0.56 0.46
N ILE A 511 -17.87 1.82 0.62
CA ILE A 511 -17.53 2.63 1.78
C ILE A 511 -18.08 1.92 3.02
N PRO A 512 -17.27 1.72 4.09
CA PRO A 512 -17.72 0.96 5.25
C PRO A 512 -18.84 1.65 6.01
N GLN A 513 -19.65 0.86 6.66
CA GLN A 513 -20.80 1.32 7.48
C GLN A 513 -20.36 2.36 8.51
N SER A 514 -19.19 2.19 9.13
CA SER A 514 -18.65 3.15 10.11
C SER A 514 -18.49 4.57 9.55
N GLU A 515 -18.04 4.70 8.31
CA GLU A 515 -17.91 6.00 7.65
C GLU A 515 -19.29 6.58 7.33
N ILE A 516 -20.23 5.76 6.80
CA ILE A 516 -21.59 6.19 6.52
C ILE A 516 -22.30 6.71 7.79
N GLU A 517 -22.05 6.08 8.93
CA GLU A 517 -22.63 6.48 10.21
C GLU A 517 -21.98 7.74 10.82
N ALA A 518 -20.67 7.93 10.59
CA ALA A 518 -19.92 9.04 11.16
C ALA A 518 -19.96 10.31 10.31
N ASN A 519 -19.99 10.18 8.98
CA ASN A 519 -19.87 11.28 8.03
C ASN A 519 -21.25 11.69 7.50
N LYS A 520 -21.77 12.83 7.97
CA LYS A 520 -23.07 13.39 7.55
C LYS A 520 -23.13 13.82 6.07
N GLY A 521 -21.96 13.91 5.42
CA GLY A 521 -21.84 14.25 4.00
C GLY A 521 -22.03 13.06 3.05
N ILE A 522 -22.14 11.83 3.61
CA ILE A 522 -22.30 10.60 2.83
C ILE A 522 -23.44 9.77 3.46
N ASN A 523 -24.34 9.29 2.66
CA ASN A 523 -25.36 8.32 3.09
C ASN A 523 -25.27 7.04 2.25
N GLU A 524 -26.02 6.00 2.60
CA GLU A 524 -25.95 4.70 1.92
C GLU A 524 -26.29 4.78 0.42
N ALA A 525 -27.11 5.74 -0.01
CA ALA A 525 -27.42 5.95 -1.43
C ALA A 525 -26.22 6.53 -2.22
N ASP A 526 -25.28 7.17 -1.53
CA ASP A 526 -24.04 7.71 -2.12
C ASP A 526 -22.92 6.66 -2.20
N ASN A 527 -23.13 5.48 -1.61
CA ASN A 527 -22.17 4.38 -1.63
C ASN A 527 -22.06 3.75 -3.02
N ASN A 528 -20.98 3.02 -3.27
CA ASN A 528 -20.89 2.22 -4.48
C ASN A 528 -22.01 1.15 -4.47
N PRO A 529 -22.68 0.94 -5.61
CA PRO A 529 -23.84 0.04 -5.65
C PRO A 529 -23.46 -1.40 -5.25
N PHE A 530 -24.29 -2.03 -4.43
CA PHE A 530 -24.19 -3.47 -4.22
C PHE A 530 -24.56 -4.20 -5.51
N GLU A 531 -23.69 -5.08 -5.97
CA GLU A 531 -23.94 -5.93 -7.13
C GLU A 531 -23.64 -7.38 -6.78
N ALA A 532 -24.59 -8.29 -7.06
CA ALA A 532 -24.36 -9.73 -6.94
C ALA A 532 -23.54 -10.27 -8.12
N LEU A 533 -22.84 -11.38 -7.89
CA LEU A 533 -22.14 -12.14 -8.95
C LEU A 533 -23.11 -12.64 -10.02
#